data_0edb3bc0cf2e948ec7653f3b3f1bfd5f
#
_entry.id   0edb3bc0cf2e948ec7653f3b3f1bfd5f
#
_cell.length_a   1.000
_cell.length_b   1.000
_cell.length_c   1.000
_cell.angle_alpha   90.00
_cell.angle_beta   90.00
_cell.angle_gamma   90.00
#
_symmetry.space_group_name_H-M   'P 1'
#
loop_
_entity.id
_entity.type
_entity.pdbx_description
1 polymer ?
#
loop_
_entity_poly.entity_id
_entity_poly.type
_entity_poly.pdbx_seq_one_letter_code
_entity_poly.pdbx_strand_id
1 'polypeptide(L)'
;MKDLALILLFQIYGQSLCQNATRPNIVMVMSDAFGGRLTFDPGSRVVQLPYVNYLRELGTTFLNAYTNSPICCPSRAAMWSGQFVHHTQSWNNYKCLDANATTWMDLLEANGYLTKMMGKLDFTSGSHSVSNRVEAWTRDVQFLLRQEPRPVTQLVGNMSTMRIMKKDWENVDKATQWINQRAAPSHQPFALYVGLNLPHPYKTESMGPTAGGSTFLTSPYWLGKVSSELITVPKWLPLASTHPADYYSTFTKNCSGVFTEEEVRSIRAFYYAMCAEADAMLGQVISALRETGLLNNTVVIFTADHGELAMEHRQFYKMSMFEGSSHVPLLIMGPGLRSGLQVKQLVSLVDLYPTVLDIAGITPVGTLSGHSLLPRLTKASAFSKKQHPDWVLSEYHGCNVNASTYMLRSGRWKYIAYADGLSVPPQLFDLTLDKEELHNVAPKFQDVRAHLDKLLRSIVDYPKVSTAVHLYNKKAFTAWRNSLGRNYSQVIANLRWHVDWKKDPLANEKAIDKWLNGSL
;
A
#
# COMPACT_ATOMS: atom_id res chain seq x y z
N MET A 1 1.86 -6.65 -66.27
CA MET A 1 3.16 -6.45 -65.53
C MET A 1 3.30 -5.10 -64.85
N LYS A 2 2.54 -4.06 -65.23
CA LYS A 2 2.59 -2.77 -64.49
C LYS A 2 1.82 -2.79 -63.17
N ASP A 3 0.78 -3.59 -63.05
CA ASP A 3 -0.05 -3.64 -61.84
C ASP A 3 0.57 -4.47 -60.71
N LEU A 4 1.44 -5.46 -61.01
CA LEU A 4 2.18 -6.21 -60.00
C LEU A 4 3.29 -5.39 -59.34
N ALA A 5 3.89 -4.45 -60.05
CA ALA A 5 4.94 -3.57 -59.52
C ALA A 5 4.37 -2.52 -58.53
N LEU A 6 3.11 -2.08 -58.79
CA LEU A 6 2.44 -1.13 -57.88
C LEU A 6 2.05 -1.78 -56.55
N ILE A 7 1.59 -3.05 -56.57
CA ILE A 7 1.23 -3.80 -55.35
C ILE A 7 2.47 -4.13 -54.52
N LEU A 8 3.59 -4.47 -55.15
CA LEU A 8 4.87 -4.68 -54.43
C LEU A 8 5.44 -3.38 -53.84
N LEU A 9 5.30 -2.25 -54.52
CA LEU A 9 5.70 -0.96 -53.99
C LEU A 9 4.82 -0.53 -52.79
N PHE A 10 3.51 -0.80 -52.80
CA PHE A 10 2.62 -0.55 -51.65
C PHE A 10 2.91 -1.48 -50.48
N GLN A 11 3.30 -2.74 -50.70
CA GLN A 11 3.71 -3.63 -49.64
C GLN A 11 5.08 -3.26 -49.04
N ILE A 12 6.03 -2.78 -49.85
CA ILE A 12 7.36 -2.33 -49.35
C ILE A 12 7.25 -0.97 -48.67
N TYR A 13 6.42 -0.04 -49.17
CA TYR A 13 6.18 1.25 -48.50
C TYR A 13 5.24 1.12 -47.30
N GLY A 14 4.32 0.17 -47.28
CA GLY A 14 3.45 -0.12 -46.13
C GLY A 14 4.19 -0.76 -44.94
N GLN A 15 5.27 -1.50 -45.21
CA GLN A 15 6.13 -2.05 -44.17
C GLN A 15 7.18 -1.04 -43.64
N SER A 16 7.49 0.02 -44.41
CA SER A 16 8.46 1.06 -44.01
C SER A 16 7.87 2.18 -43.18
N LEU A 17 6.54 2.22 -42.97
CA LEU A 17 5.84 3.18 -42.10
C LEU A 17 5.41 2.59 -40.77
N CYS A 18 5.79 1.36 -40.45
CA CYS A 18 5.90 0.94 -39.08
C CYS A 18 7.18 1.59 -38.50
N GLN A 19 7.13 2.92 -38.27
CA GLN A 19 8.11 3.56 -37.39
C GLN A 19 8.22 2.66 -36.18
N ASN A 20 9.42 2.16 -35.87
CA ASN A 20 9.76 1.52 -34.63
C ASN A 20 9.33 2.47 -33.50
N ALA A 21 8.09 2.34 -33.04
CA ALA A 21 7.65 3.05 -31.85
C ALA A 21 8.58 2.56 -30.76
N THR A 22 9.53 3.42 -30.38
CA THR A 22 10.48 3.09 -29.31
C THR A 22 9.66 2.80 -28.07
N ARG A 23 9.81 1.60 -27.51
CA ARG A 23 9.14 1.25 -26.24
C ARG A 23 9.45 2.31 -25.20
N PRO A 24 8.45 2.82 -24.48
CA PRO A 24 8.69 3.90 -23.51
C PRO A 24 9.53 3.41 -22.33
N ASN A 25 10.29 4.31 -21.73
CA ASN A 25 10.82 4.08 -20.39
C ASN A 25 9.69 4.04 -19.37
N ILE A 26 9.91 3.37 -18.27
CA ILE A 26 8.93 3.26 -17.18
C ILE A 26 9.60 3.69 -15.88
N VAL A 27 9.02 4.67 -15.19
CA VAL A 27 9.49 5.13 -13.88
C VAL A 27 8.33 5.04 -12.90
N MET A 28 8.48 4.23 -11.87
CA MET A 28 7.52 4.12 -10.78
C MET A 28 8.12 4.70 -9.51
N VAL A 29 7.44 5.69 -8.93
CA VAL A 29 7.73 6.21 -7.58
C VAL A 29 6.62 5.74 -6.65
N MET A 30 6.96 4.93 -5.65
CA MET A 30 6.04 4.38 -4.69
C MET A 30 6.34 4.89 -3.29
N SER A 31 5.42 5.65 -2.71
CA SER A 31 5.48 6.08 -1.31
C SER A 31 5.02 4.96 -0.36
N ASP A 32 5.38 5.06 0.92
CA ASP A 32 4.85 4.25 1.99
C ASP A 32 3.87 5.09 2.82
N ALA A 33 2.64 4.61 2.98
CA ALA A 33 1.61 5.24 3.80
C ALA A 33 1.04 6.58 3.25
N PHE A 34 1.00 6.77 1.93
CA PHE A 34 0.42 7.97 1.33
C PHE A 34 -1.09 7.77 1.04
N GLY A 35 -1.95 8.58 1.66
CA GLY A 35 -3.41 8.47 1.50
C GLY A 35 -3.89 8.93 0.12
N GLY A 36 -4.68 8.10 -0.58
CA GLY A 36 -5.20 8.39 -1.92
C GLY A 36 -6.08 9.63 -1.97
N ARG A 37 -6.82 9.91 -0.91
CA ARG A 37 -7.69 11.10 -0.83
C ARG A 37 -6.97 12.46 -0.88
N LEU A 38 -5.64 12.47 -0.71
CA LEU A 38 -4.83 13.68 -0.85
C LEU A 38 -4.58 14.07 -2.32
N THR A 39 -4.89 13.21 -3.27
CA THR A 39 -4.62 13.46 -4.70
C THR A 39 -5.78 14.11 -5.46
N PHE A 40 -6.92 14.35 -4.81
CA PHE A 40 -8.09 15.02 -5.38
C PHE A 40 -8.88 15.79 -4.33
N ASP A 41 -9.76 16.67 -4.77
CA ASP A 41 -10.57 17.53 -3.89
C ASP A 41 -11.59 16.75 -3.04
N PRO A 42 -11.78 17.13 -1.78
CA PRO A 42 -11.19 18.31 -1.10
C PRO A 42 -9.82 18.04 -0.45
N GLY A 43 -9.32 16.79 -0.38
CA GLY A 43 -8.10 16.43 0.32
C GLY A 43 -6.85 17.12 -0.26
N SER A 44 -6.81 17.34 -1.58
CA SER A 44 -5.70 18.01 -2.26
C SER A 44 -5.48 19.46 -1.87
N ARG A 45 -6.40 20.07 -1.10
CA ARG A 45 -6.30 21.45 -0.63
C ARG A 45 -5.60 21.59 0.72
N VAL A 46 -5.54 20.51 1.50
CA VAL A 46 -5.00 20.56 2.86
C VAL A 46 -3.48 20.70 2.89
N VAL A 47 -2.80 20.30 1.83
CA VAL A 47 -1.35 20.35 1.72
C VAL A 47 -0.93 20.62 0.28
N GLN A 48 0.16 21.39 0.13
CA GLN A 48 0.74 21.69 -1.19
C GLN A 48 1.50 20.49 -1.73
N LEU A 49 1.01 19.91 -2.84
CA LEU A 49 1.57 18.78 -3.54
C LEU A 49 1.77 19.12 -5.03
N PRO A 50 2.73 19.99 -5.37
CA PRO A 50 2.88 20.52 -6.73
C PRO A 50 3.16 19.44 -7.78
N TYR A 51 3.88 18.38 -7.43
CA TYR A 51 4.23 17.33 -8.40
C TYR A 51 3.14 16.26 -8.55
N VAL A 52 2.41 15.94 -7.50
CA VAL A 52 1.16 15.18 -7.60
C VAL A 52 0.16 15.95 -8.47
N ASN A 53 0.03 17.27 -8.29
CA ASN A 53 -0.81 18.12 -9.15
C ASN A 53 -0.32 18.12 -10.61
N TYR A 54 0.98 18.18 -10.84
CA TYR A 54 1.58 18.06 -12.17
C TYR A 54 1.18 16.74 -12.85
N LEU A 55 1.28 15.60 -12.15
CA LEU A 55 0.82 14.31 -12.68
C LEU A 55 -0.70 14.29 -12.92
N ARG A 56 -1.49 14.94 -12.06
CA ARG A 56 -2.95 15.03 -12.19
C ARG A 56 -3.35 15.81 -13.46
N GLU A 57 -2.66 16.89 -13.76
CA GLU A 57 -2.94 17.74 -14.91
C GLU A 57 -2.50 17.08 -16.22
N LEU A 58 -1.34 16.44 -16.24
CA LEU A 58 -0.75 15.88 -17.45
C LEU A 58 -0.99 14.37 -17.65
N GLY A 59 -1.60 13.70 -16.69
CA GLY A 59 -1.84 12.27 -16.74
C GLY A 59 -3.28 11.88 -16.42
N THR A 60 -3.44 10.63 -16.04
CA THR A 60 -4.69 10.04 -15.58
C THR A 60 -4.62 9.80 -14.07
N THR A 61 -5.62 10.28 -13.35
CA THR A 61 -5.81 10.05 -11.91
C THR A 61 -6.91 9.03 -11.68
N PHE A 62 -6.61 7.94 -10.99
CA PHE A 62 -7.60 6.96 -10.56
C PHE A 62 -8.14 7.34 -9.19
N LEU A 63 -9.44 7.70 -9.12
CA LEU A 63 -10.06 8.22 -7.91
C LEU A 63 -10.42 7.12 -6.90
N ASN A 64 -10.42 5.87 -7.31
CA ASN A 64 -10.78 4.71 -6.49
C ASN A 64 -9.76 3.59 -6.67
N ALA A 65 -8.50 3.86 -6.33
CA ALA A 65 -7.43 2.87 -6.34
C ALA A 65 -7.23 2.29 -4.93
N TYR A 66 -7.11 0.98 -4.82
CA TYR A 66 -7.03 0.27 -3.55
C TYR A 66 -5.82 -0.65 -3.47
N THR A 67 -5.23 -0.72 -2.28
CA THR A 67 -4.24 -1.75 -1.98
C THR A 67 -4.90 -3.12 -1.84
N ASN A 68 -4.19 -4.18 -2.24
CA ASN A 68 -4.66 -5.55 -2.00
C ASN A 68 -4.45 -6.01 -0.54
N SER A 69 -3.61 -5.31 0.21
CA SER A 69 -3.45 -5.48 1.65
C SER A 69 -2.98 -4.17 2.29
N PRO A 70 -3.63 -3.68 3.36
CA PRO A 70 -3.23 -2.42 3.98
C PRO A 70 -2.01 -2.58 4.90
N ILE A 71 -0.92 -3.14 4.37
CA ILE A 71 0.40 -3.25 5.02
C ILE A 71 1.50 -3.44 3.97
N CYS A 72 2.71 -2.96 4.27
CA CYS A 72 3.83 -2.81 3.33
C CYS A 72 4.11 -4.06 2.49
N CYS A 73 4.58 -5.16 3.10
CA CYS A 73 5.04 -6.30 2.34
C CYS A 73 3.93 -7.03 1.55
N PRO A 74 2.77 -7.40 2.11
CA PRO A 74 1.69 -8.03 1.35
C PRO A 74 1.18 -7.17 0.20
N SER A 75 1.03 -5.84 0.41
CA SER A 75 0.67 -4.91 -0.65
C SER A 75 1.67 -4.93 -1.80
N ARG A 76 2.96 -4.78 -1.45
CA ARG A 76 4.06 -4.76 -2.42
C ARG A 76 4.17 -6.11 -3.12
N ALA A 77 4.07 -7.23 -2.38
CA ALA A 77 4.06 -8.58 -2.95
C ALA A 77 2.97 -8.75 -4.00
N ALA A 78 1.74 -8.29 -3.72
CA ALA A 78 0.64 -8.35 -4.65
C ALA A 78 0.89 -7.50 -5.91
N MET A 79 1.40 -6.28 -5.76
CA MET A 79 1.75 -5.40 -6.87
C MET A 79 2.91 -5.96 -7.72
N TRP A 80 3.96 -6.50 -7.07
CA TRP A 80 5.12 -7.04 -7.77
C TRP A 80 4.83 -8.35 -8.53
N SER A 81 3.89 -9.17 -8.04
CA SER A 81 3.52 -10.48 -8.63
C SER A 81 2.26 -10.44 -9.50
N GLY A 82 1.43 -9.39 -9.41
CA GLY A 82 0.11 -9.34 -10.06
C GLY A 82 -0.90 -10.34 -9.48
N GLN A 83 -0.65 -10.86 -8.26
CA GLN A 83 -1.44 -11.89 -7.60
C GLN A 83 -2.02 -11.40 -6.28
N PHE A 84 -3.24 -11.82 -5.94
CA PHE A 84 -3.84 -11.56 -4.64
C PHE A 84 -3.02 -12.20 -3.50
N VAL A 85 -3.14 -11.63 -2.31
CA VAL A 85 -2.41 -12.08 -1.11
C VAL A 85 -2.66 -13.54 -0.78
N HIS A 86 -3.90 -14.04 -0.93
CA HIS A 86 -4.20 -15.46 -0.68
C HIS A 86 -3.58 -16.41 -1.71
N HIS A 87 -3.26 -15.95 -2.92
CA HIS A 87 -2.53 -16.74 -3.91
C HIS A 87 -1.03 -16.78 -3.60
N THR A 88 -0.43 -15.65 -3.24
CA THR A 88 1.00 -15.56 -2.91
C THR A 88 1.31 -16.07 -1.52
N GLN A 89 0.29 -16.19 -0.65
CA GLN A 89 0.43 -16.45 0.78
C GLN A 89 1.34 -15.44 1.51
N SER A 90 1.39 -14.22 1.03
CA SER A 90 2.15 -13.11 1.64
C SER A 90 1.36 -12.52 2.80
N TRP A 91 1.26 -13.28 3.90
CA TRP A 91 0.29 -13.03 4.98
C TRP A 91 0.54 -11.77 5.79
N ASN A 92 1.80 -11.38 5.93
CA ASN A 92 2.20 -10.26 6.79
C ASN A 92 3.60 -9.76 6.39
N ASN A 93 4.12 -8.76 7.07
CA ASN A 93 5.45 -8.20 6.78
C ASN A 93 6.63 -9.18 6.93
N TYR A 94 6.38 -10.41 7.36
CA TYR A 94 7.41 -11.44 7.61
C TYR A 94 7.25 -12.65 6.73
N LYS A 95 6.12 -12.79 6.07
CA LYS A 95 5.84 -13.77 5.02
C LYS A 95 5.41 -13.01 3.77
N CYS A 96 6.39 -12.66 2.97
CA CYS A 96 6.27 -11.98 1.69
C CYS A 96 6.43 -12.97 0.52
N LEU A 97 6.73 -12.50 -0.68
CA LEU A 97 7.05 -13.36 -1.81
C LEU A 97 8.29 -14.20 -1.52
N ASP A 98 8.31 -15.38 -2.08
CA ASP A 98 9.52 -16.19 -2.11
C ASP A 98 10.58 -15.51 -3.01
N ALA A 99 11.85 -15.73 -2.69
CA ALA A 99 12.96 -15.03 -3.36
C ALA A 99 13.08 -15.34 -4.87
N ASN A 100 12.48 -16.46 -5.31
CA ASN A 100 12.45 -16.90 -6.70
C ASN A 100 11.13 -16.54 -7.43
N ALA A 101 10.25 -15.76 -6.81
CA ALA A 101 9.02 -15.32 -7.43
C ALA A 101 9.34 -14.34 -8.58
N THR A 102 8.77 -14.62 -9.76
CA THR A 102 8.93 -13.74 -10.93
C THR A 102 8.10 -12.47 -10.76
N THR A 103 8.75 -11.32 -10.87
CA THR A 103 8.13 -10.01 -10.83
C THR A 103 7.97 -9.41 -12.22
N TRP A 104 7.16 -8.34 -12.34
CA TRP A 104 7.08 -7.62 -13.61
C TRP A 104 8.42 -6.99 -14.02
N MET A 105 9.31 -6.68 -13.06
CA MET A 105 10.65 -6.15 -13.35
C MET A 105 11.54 -7.21 -14.01
N ASP A 106 11.48 -8.46 -13.55
CA ASP A 106 12.22 -9.57 -14.15
C ASP A 106 11.76 -9.83 -15.59
N LEU A 107 10.45 -9.69 -15.85
CA LEU A 107 9.93 -9.83 -17.22
C LEU A 107 10.34 -8.66 -18.13
N LEU A 108 10.41 -7.44 -17.61
CA LEU A 108 10.96 -6.32 -18.35
C LEU A 108 12.43 -6.56 -18.72
N GLU A 109 13.25 -6.99 -17.76
CA GLU A 109 14.66 -7.30 -17.98
C GLU A 109 14.84 -8.41 -19.02
N ALA A 110 14.10 -9.51 -18.88
CA ALA A 110 14.12 -10.61 -19.84
C ALA A 110 13.69 -10.20 -21.28
N ASN A 111 12.98 -9.08 -21.40
CA ASN A 111 12.53 -8.52 -22.68
C ASN A 111 13.33 -7.27 -23.10
N GLY A 112 14.54 -7.09 -22.57
CA GLY A 112 15.51 -6.12 -23.05
C GLY A 112 15.40 -4.72 -22.45
N TYR A 113 14.65 -4.53 -21.37
CA TYR A 113 14.72 -3.30 -20.58
C TYR A 113 15.96 -3.33 -19.68
N LEU A 114 16.56 -2.17 -19.49
CA LEU A 114 17.54 -1.97 -18.42
C LEU A 114 16.77 -1.68 -17.12
N THR A 115 16.86 -2.56 -16.14
CA THR A 115 16.10 -2.45 -14.90
C THR A 115 16.91 -1.89 -13.74
N LYS A 116 16.28 -1.09 -12.89
CA LYS A 116 16.88 -0.57 -11.67
C LYS A 116 15.84 -0.38 -10.57
N MET A 117 16.15 -0.85 -9.36
CA MET A 117 15.34 -0.66 -8.17
C MET A 117 16.14 0.07 -7.11
N MET A 118 15.55 1.06 -6.45
CA MET A 118 16.18 1.87 -5.40
C MET A 118 15.19 2.12 -4.26
N GLY A 119 15.72 2.26 -3.05
CA GLY A 119 14.94 2.59 -1.86
C GLY A 119 14.19 1.41 -1.26
N LYS A 120 12.97 1.65 -0.76
CA LYS A 120 12.16 0.65 -0.08
C LYS A 120 11.55 -0.34 -1.07
N LEU A 121 11.90 -1.61 -0.95
CA LEU A 121 11.41 -2.70 -1.79
C LEU A 121 10.33 -3.53 -1.08
N ASP A 122 10.64 -4.09 0.07
CA ASP A 122 9.78 -4.83 1.01
C ASP A 122 8.75 -5.77 0.34
N PHE A 123 9.15 -6.54 -0.67
CA PHE A 123 8.27 -7.51 -1.32
C PHE A 123 8.75 -8.96 -1.16
N THR A 124 9.99 -9.18 -0.72
CA THR A 124 10.53 -10.50 -0.37
C THR A 124 10.70 -10.65 1.13
N SER A 125 10.65 -11.89 1.62
CA SER A 125 10.76 -12.19 3.05
C SER A 125 12.15 -11.88 3.60
N GLY A 126 12.25 -11.43 4.86
CA GLY A 126 13.49 -11.50 5.62
C GLY A 126 14.00 -10.24 6.31
N SER A 127 13.47 -9.05 6.07
CA SER A 127 14.05 -7.78 6.56
C SER A 127 13.55 -7.26 7.92
N HIS A 128 12.63 -7.97 8.59
CA HIS A 128 11.93 -7.44 9.76
C HIS A 128 12.40 -8.00 11.11
N SER A 129 12.20 -7.22 12.19
CA SER A 129 12.62 -7.59 13.53
C SER A 129 11.91 -8.85 14.06
N VAL A 130 12.58 -9.56 14.97
CA VAL A 130 12.01 -10.76 15.62
C VAL A 130 10.73 -10.43 16.39
N SER A 131 10.71 -9.28 17.10
CA SER A 131 9.53 -8.83 17.83
C SER A 131 8.29 -8.79 16.95
N ASN A 132 8.40 -8.13 15.83
CA ASN A 132 7.30 -8.00 14.90
C ASN A 132 6.84 -9.35 14.33
N ARG A 133 7.76 -10.28 14.03
CA ARG A 133 7.39 -11.62 13.55
C ARG A 133 6.57 -12.38 14.58
N VAL A 134 7.03 -12.40 15.83
CA VAL A 134 6.32 -13.07 16.92
C VAL A 134 4.95 -12.44 17.15
N GLU A 135 4.84 -11.11 17.04
CA GLU A 135 3.55 -10.42 17.09
C GLU A 135 2.55 -10.88 16.03
N ALA A 136 3.00 -11.01 14.79
CA ALA A 136 2.13 -11.46 13.71
C ALA A 136 1.71 -12.93 13.91
N TRP A 137 2.62 -13.79 14.33
CA TRP A 137 2.32 -15.21 14.56
C TRP A 137 1.38 -15.44 15.74
N THR A 138 1.53 -14.67 16.81
CA THR A 138 0.75 -14.84 18.04
C THR A 138 -0.43 -13.87 18.15
N ARG A 139 -0.91 -13.31 17.04
CA ARG A 139 -2.02 -12.32 17.03
C ARG A 139 -3.30 -12.83 17.68
N ASP A 140 -3.54 -14.16 17.61
CA ASP A 140 -4.74 -14.80 18.17
C ASP A 140 -4.63 -15.08 19.68
N VAL A 141 -3.46 -14.85 20.29
CA VAL A 141 -3.22 -15.09 21.70
C VAL A 141 -3.61 -13.87 22.52
N GLN A 142 -4.82 -13.88 23.06
CA GLN A 142 -5.49 -12.71 23.67
C GLN A 142 -4.71 -12.00 24.78
N PHE A 143 -3.90 -12.73 25.56
CA PHE A 143 -3.17 -12.12 26.68
C PHE A 143 -1.97 -11.27 26.21
N LEU A 144 -1.48 -11.47 25.00
CA LEU A 144 -0.46 -10.63 24.39
C LEU A 144 -1.09 -9.36 23.81
N LEU A 145 -1.95 -8.69 24.57
CA LEU A 145 -2.56 -7.41 24.22
C LEU A 145 -1.49 -6.30 24.24
N ARG A 146 -0.63 -6.36 23.24
CA ARG A 146 0.46 -5.41 23.05
C ARG A 146 -0.09 -4.08 22.62
N GLN A 147 0.34 -3.05 23.30
CA GLN A 147 0.05 -1.71 22.84
C GLN A 147 1.27 -1.14 22.13
N GLU A 148 1.05 -0.58 20.97
CA GLU A 148 2.02 0.33 20.38
C GLU A 148 2.21 1.52 21.32
N PRO A 149 3.39 2.14 21.36
CA PRO A 149 3.52 3.43 22.01
C PRO A 149 2.59 4.44 21.35
N ARG A 150 2.06 5.37 22.18
CA ARG A 150 1.20 6.45 21.70
C ARG A 150 1.88 7.22 20.57
N PRO A 151 1.15 7.58 19.49
CA PRO A 151 1.73 8.39 18.42
C PRO A 151 2.13 9.76 18.95
N VAL A 152 3.28 10.25 18.52
CA VAL A 152 3.84 11.56 18.91
C VAL A 152 4.26 12.34 17.69
N THR A 153 4.36 13.66 17.83
CA THR A 153 4.88 14.56 16.81
C THR A 153 6.23 15.13 17.25
N GLN A 154 7.15 15.31 16.32
CA GLN A 154 8.45 15.89 16.58
C GLN A 154 8.86 16.86 15.47
N LEU A 155 9.14 18.10 15.86
CA LEU A 155 9.64 19.13 14.96
C LEU A 155 11.16 19.12 15.00
N VAL A 156 11.80 19.15 13.82
CA VAL A 156 13.25 19.18 13.67
C VAL A 156 13.72 20.28 12.74
N GLY A 157 14.90 20.85 13.02
CA GLY A 157 15.50 21.88 12.19
C GLY A 157 14.74 23.20 12.21
N ASN A 158 14.77 23.92 11.09
CA ASN A 158 14.21 25.26 10.92
C ASN A 158 13.55 25.44 9.53
N MET A 159 13.19 26.68 9.17
CA MET A 159 12.55 27.01 7.88
C MET A 159 13.42 26.73 6.64
N SER A 160 14.71 26.41 6.78
CA SER A 160 15.58 26.00 5.68
C SER A 160 15.82 24.48 5.62
N THR A 161 15.30 23.73 6.60
CA THR A 161 15.51 22.27 6.70
C THR A 161 14.51 21.54 5.82
N MET A 162 14.94 21.14 4.63
CA MET A 162 14.09 20.50 3.62
C MET A 162 14.27 18.98 3.56
N ARG A 163 15.41 18.43 3.97
CA ARG A 163 15.73 16.98 3.85
C ARG A 163 15.68 16.33 5.22
N ILE A 164 14.53 15.79 5.60
CA ILE A 164 14.31 15.13 6.90
C ILE A 164 14.58 13.64 6.79
N MET A 165 13.92 12.92 5.87
CA MET A 165 14.17 11.51 5.62
C MET A 165 15.43 11.34 4.77
N LYS A 166 16.59 11.49 5.40
CA LYS A 166 17.91 11.45 4.72
C LYS A 166 18.08 10.24 3.80
N LYS A 167 17.69 9.05 4.26
CA LYS A 167 17.80 7.81 3.48
C LYS A 167 16.98 7.85 2.18
N ASP A 168 15.79 8.42 2.20
CA ASP A 168 14.97 8.56 1.00
C ASP A 168 15.60 9.58 0.04
N TRP A 169 16.07 10.71 0.55
CA TRP A 169 16.77 11.71 -0.26
C TRP A 169 18.05 11.12 -0.90
N GLU A 170 18.82 10.33 -0.18
CA GLU A 170 20.00 9.63 -0.73
C GLU A 170 19.62 8.67 -1.87
N ASN A 171 18.48 7.97 -1.74
CA ASN A 171 17.99 7.09 -2.80
C ASN A 171 17.49 7.88 -4.01
N VAL A 172 16.81 9.00 -3.79
CA VAL A 172 16.35 9.91 -4.85
C VAL A 172 17.54 10.55 -5.56
N ASP A 173 18.57 11.00 -4.83
CA ASP A 173 19.81 11.52 -5.42
C ASP A 173 20.51 10.47 -6.30
N LYS A 174 20.57 9.20 -5.85
CA LYS A 174 21.09 8.09 -6.67
C LYS A 174 20.23 7.83 -7.90
N ALA A 175 18.90 7.93 -7.77
CA ALA A 175 17.98 7.74 -8.89
C ALA A 175 18.15 8.85 -9.93
N THR A 176 18.25 10.10 -9.51
CA THR A 176 18.48 11.24 -10.43
C THR A 176 19.85 11.16 -11.10
N GLN A 177 20.90 10.79 -10.35
CA GLN A 177 22.22 10.53 -10.94
C GLN A 177 22.16 9.42 -11.99
N TRP A 178 21.44 8.34 -11.70
CA TRP A 178 21.27 7.23 -12.64
C TRP A 178 20.50 7.65 -13.91
N ILE A 179 19.44 8.48 -13.76
CA ILE A 179 18.71 9.07 -14.90
C ILE A 179 19.64 9.93 -15.75
N ASN A 180 20.43 10.81 -15.13
CA ASN A 180 21.34 11.71 -15.83
C ASN A 180 22.40 10.94 -16.65
N GLN A 181 22.83 9.76 -16.19
CA GLN A 181 23.72 8.87 -16.95
C GLN A 181 23.04 8.25 -18.20
N ARG A 182 21.72 8.38 -18.36
CA ARG A 182 20.91 7.90 -19.48
C ARG A 182 20.56 9.01 -20.48
N ALA A 183 21.00 10.25 -20.23
CA ALA A 183 20.77 11.39 -21.15
C ALA A 183 21.42 11.21 -22.53
N ALA A 184 22.46 10.38 -22.64
CA ALA A 184 23.05 10.03 -23.92
C ALA A 184 22.09 9.16 -24.75
N PRO A 185 22.03 9.32 -26.08
CA PRO A 185 21.16 8.54 -26.93
C PRO A 185 21.38 7.03 -26.72
N SER A 186 20.36 6.37 -26.21
CA SER A 186 20.33 4.91 -26.07
C SER A 186 19.02 4.42 -26.64
N HIS A 187 19.07 3.38 -27.47
CA HIS A 187 17.87 2.72 -27.99
C HIS A 187 17.27 1.72 -27.01
N GLN A 188 17.98 1.42 -25.89
CA GLN A 188 17.51 0.50 -24.89
C GLN A 188 16.56 1.20 -23.92
N PRO A 189 15.29 0.80 -23.82
CA PRO A 189 14.37 1.34 -22.82
C PRO A 189 14.80 0.92 -21.41
N PHE A 190 14.43 1.70 -20.41
CA PHE A 190 14.71 1.36 -19.02
C PHE A 190 13.44 1.35 -18.16
N ALA A 191 13.50 0.61 -17.07
CA ALA A 191 12.53 0.61 -16.00
C ALA A 191 13.21 0.94 -14.67
N LEU A 192 12.75 2.00 -14.02
CA LEU A 192 13.25 2.47 -12.73
C LEU A 192 12.14 2.42 -11.69
N TYR A 193 12.40 1.74 -10.59
CA TYR A 193 11.54 1.78 -9.39
C TYR A 193 12.24 2.56 -8.28
N VAL A 194 11.54 3.53 -7.69
CA VAL A 194 12.00 4.32 -6.54
C VAL A 194 10.98 4.17 -5.41
N GLY A 195 11.35 3.40 -4.38
CA GLY A 195 10.54 3.21 -3.18
C GLY A 195 10.93 4.18 -2.08
N LEU A 196 9.96 4.97 -1.60
CA LEU A 196 10.15 5.90 -0.49
C LEU A 196 9.65 5.27 0.82
N ASN A 197 10.26 5.64 1.94
CA ASN A 197 9.72 5.36 3.27
C ASN A 197 8.68 6.41 3.69
N LEU A 198 8.80 7.64 3.20
CA LEU A 198 7.83 8.70 3.47
C LEU A 198 6.48 8.44 2.78
N PRO A 199 5.39 8.87 3.41
CA PRO A 199 5.24 9.52 4.72
C PRO A 199 5.03 8.56 5.92
N HIS A 200 5.55 7.33 5.88
CA HIS A 200 5.46 6.40 7.01
C HIS A 200 6.10 7.00 8.27
N PRO A 201 5.43 6.98 9.44
CA PRO A 201 6.01 7.49 10.67
C PRO A 201 7.33 6.81 11.05
N TYR A 202 8.22 7.57 11.65
CA TYR A 202 9.53 7.09 12.11
C TYR A 202 9.39 6.26 13.39
N LYS A 203 10.36 5.37 13.63
CA LYS A 203 10.50 4.75 14.94
C LYS A 203 11.10 5.76 15.92
N THR A 204 10.51 5.86 17.11
CA THR A 204 11.08 6.65 18.20
C THR A 204 12.33 5.96 18.72
N GLU A 205 13.47 6.62 18.66
CA GLU A 205 14.74 6.07 19.19
C GLU A 205 14.90 6.26 20.70
N SER A 206 13.96 6.95 21.37
CA SER A 206 14.05 7.25 22.79
C SER A 206 13.96 5.99 23.67
N MET A 207 14.81 5.93 24.69
CA MET A 207 14.72 4.97 25.79
C MET A 207 13.64 5.46 26.74
N GLY A 208 12.51 4.76 26.83
CA GLY A 208 11.41 5.14 27.71
C GLY A 208 10.06 4.53 27.29
N PRO A 209 8.96 4.98 27.89
CA PRO A 209 7.61 4.47 27.58
C PRO A 209 7.21 4.65 26.09
N THR A 210 7.86 5.55 25.38
CA THR A 210 7.68 5.80 23.94
C THR A 210 8.71 5.09 23.08
N ALA A 211 9.62 4.32 23.65
CA ALA A 211 10.66 3.60 22.91
C ALA A 211 10.03 2.65 21.88
N GLY A 212 10.44 2.77 20.62
CA GLY A 212 9.92 1.99 19.51
C GLY A 212 8.56 2.47 18.98
N GLY A 213 8.06 3.63 19.44
CA GLY A 213 6.81 4.24 19.02
C GLY A 213 6.86 4.89 17.64
N SER A 214 5.71 5.43 17.24
CA SER A 214 5.54 6.12 15.97
C SER A 214 5.68 7.61 16.15
N THR A 215 6.69 8.18 15.50
CA THR A 215 6.92 9.62 15.50
C THR A 215 6.61 10.19 14.13
N PHE A 216 5.65 11.09 14.06
CA PHE A 216 5.44 11.94 12.90
C PHE A 216 6.46 13.08 12.99
N LEU A 217 7.47 13.02 12.14
CA LEU A 217 8.66 13.88 12.19
C LEU A 217 8.69 14.80 10.97
N THR A 218 8.78 16.11 11.18
CA THR A 218 8.88 17.07 10.08
C THR A 218 9.64 18.33 10.49
N SER A 219 9.81 19.27 9.57
CA SER A 219 10.42 20.58 9.83
C SER A 219 9.40 21.73 9.71
N PRO A 220 9.73 22.92 10.24
CA PRO A 220 8.92 24.11 10.02
C PRO A 220 8.70 24.42 8.53
N TYR A 221 9.68 24.12 7.67
CA TYR A 221 9.55 24.29 6.22
C TYR A 221 8.38 23.51 5.64
N TRP A 222 8.28 22.22 5.96
CA TRP A 222 7.21 21.36 5.45
C TRP A 222 5.87 21.62 6.13
N LEU A 223 5.86 21.96 7.43
CA LEU A 223 4.63 22.40 8.09
C LEU A 223 4.04 23.65 7.43
N GLY A 224 4.88 24.56 6.94
CA GLY A 224 4.44 25.72 6.17
C GLY A 224 3.77 25.41 4.82
N LYS A 225 3.78 24.14 4.37
CA LYS A 225 3.06 23.67 3.18
C LYS A 225 1.66 23.14 3.49
N VAL A 226 1.29 23.09 4.76
CA VAL A 226 -0.01 22.58 5.24
C VAL A 226 -0.92 23.74 5.59
N SER A 227 -2.14 23.71 5.05
CA SER A 227 -3.21 24.65 5.39
C SER A 227 -3.88 24.23 6.70
N SER A 228 -3.39 24.75 7.81
CA SER A 228 -3.81 24.33 9.16
C SER A 228 -5.32 24.51 9.40
N GLU A 229 -5.93 25.52 8.79
CA GLU A 229 -7.35 25.82 8.85
C GLU A 229 -8.23 24.76 8.14
N LEU A 230 -7.66 24.01 7.21
CA LEU A 230 -8.35 22.93 6.49
C LEU A 230 -8.18 21.56 7.14
N ILE A 231 -7.38 21.45 8.20
CA ILE A 231 -7.23 20.20 8.94
C ILE A 231 -8.50 19.90 9.72
N THR A 232 -9.17 18.81 9.39
CA THR A 232 -10.34 18.34 10.12
C THR A 232 -9.95 17.40 11.25
N VAL A 233 -10.63 17.47 12.39
CA VAL A 233 -10.59 16.45 13.42
C VAL A 233 -11.59 15.37 13.05
N PRO A 234 -11.18 14.10 12.90
CA PRO A 234 -12.10 13.03 12.55
C PRO A 234 -13.17 12.82 13.63
N LYS A 235 -14.38 12.52 13.21
CA LYS A 235 -15.43 12.07 14.11
C LYS A 235 -15.10 10.66 14.60
N TRP A 236 -15.31 10.43 15.87
CA TRP A 236 -15.10 9.13 16.48
C TRP A 236 -16.39 8.60 17.10
N LEU A 237 -16.64 7.33 16.89
CA LEU A 237 -17.67 6.63 17.65
C LEU A 237 -17.25 6.49 19.12
N PRO A 238 -18.19 6.47 20.07
CA PRO A 238 -17.93 6.04 21.43
C PRO A 238 -17.30 4.63 21.42
N LEU A 239 -16.29 4.37 22.25
CA LEU A 239 -15.59 3.07 22.28
C LEU A 239 -16.55 1.89 22.48
N ALA A 240 -17.60 2.07 23.30
CA ALA A 240 -18.63 1.05 23.53
C ALA A 240 -19.48 0.73 22.28
N SER A 241 -19.51 1.63 21.30
CA SER A 241 -20.23 1.46 20.03
C SER A 241 -19.32 1.07 18.87
N THR A 242 -18.02 0.94 19.13
CA THR A 242 -17.04 0.55 18.12
C THR A 242 -17.15 -0.96 17.86
N HIS A 243 -17.05 -1.36 16.57
CA HIS A 243 -17.03 -2.76 16.19
C HIS A 243 -15.88 -3.51 16.91
N PRO A 244 -16.06 -4.76 17.39
CA PRO A 244 -15.05 -5.47 18.18
C PRO A 244 -13.67 -5.54 17.54
N ALA A 245 -13.59 -5.75 16.21
CA ALA A 245 -12.30 -5.78 15.49
C ALA A 245 -11.63 -4.41 15.48
N ASP A 246 -12.39 -3.32 15.32
CA ASP A 246 -11.87 -1.96 15.31
C ASP A 246 -11.49 -1.50 16.73
N TYR A 247 -12.25 -1.91 17.74
CA TYR A 247 -11.90 -1.68 19.14
C TYR A 247 -10.55 -2.33 19.47
N TYR A 248 -10.36 -3.60 19.08
CA TYR A 248 -9.08 -4.30 19.26
C TYR A 248 -7.93 -3.54 18.57
N SER A 249 -8.12 -3.11 17.35
CA SER A 249 -7.13 -2.33 16.60
C SER A 249 -6.83 -0.98 17.29
N THR A 250 -7.86 -0.28 17.76
CA THR A 250 -7.73 0.98 18.51
C THR A 250 -6.94 0.77 19.81
N PHE A 251 -7.23 -0.32 20.53
CA PHE A 251 -6.55 -0.67 21.77
C PHE A 251 -5.07 -1.00 21.52
N THR A 252 -4.78 -1.89 20.59
CA THR A 252 -3.40 -2.31 20.28
C THR A 252 -2.53 -1.18 19.72
N LYS A 253 -3.15 -0.20 19.05
CA LYS A 253 -2.49 1.02 18.59
C LYS A 253 -2.39 2.12 19.67
N ASN A 254 -2.78 1.81 20.91
CA ASN A 254 -2.75 2.75 22.04
C ASN A 254 -3.54 4.06 21.79
N CYS A 255 -4.68 3.94 21.13
CA CYS A 255 -5.55 5.06 20.79
C CYS A 255 -6.90 5.03 21.50
N SER A 256 -7.12 4.11 22.46
CA SER A 256 -8.33 4.03 23.27
C SER A 256 -8.42 5.11 24.36
N GLY A 257 -7.30 5.73 24.72
CA GLY A 257 -7.24 6.83 25.69
C GLY A 257 -7.77 8.16 25.14
N VAL A 258 -7.73 9.19 26.01
CA VAL A 258 -8.13 10.56 25.62
C VAL A 258 -7.06 11.20 24.76
N PHE A 259 -7.49 11.83 23.67
CA PHE A 259 -6.71 12.73 22.84
C PHE A 259 -7.39 14.09 22.82
N THR A 260 -6.62 15.14 22.97
CA THR A 260 -7.12 16.50 22.74
C THR A 260 -7.29 16.76 21.25
N GLU A 261 -8.14 17.72 20.90
CA GLU A 261 -8.29 18.15 19.51
C GLU A 261 -6.96 18.67 18.93
N GLU A 262 -6.16 19.36 19.74
CA GLU A 262 -4.85 19.87 19.37
C GLU A 262 -3.86 18.73 19.04
N GLU A 263 -3.81 17.67 19.86
CA GLU A 263 -2.97 16.48 19.58
C GLU A 263 -3.35 15.85 18.25
N VAL A 264 -4.66 15.69 17.99
CA VAL A 264 -5.15 15.10 16.72
C VAL A 264 -4.80 15.98 15.53
N ARG A 265 -5.03 17.29 15.63
CA ARG A 265 -4.66 18.26 14.58
C ARG A 265 -3.16 18.25 14.32
N SER A 266 -2.34 18.20 15.36
CA SER A 266 -0.89 18.14 15.27
C SER A 266 -0.44 16.89 14.54
N ILE A 267 -0.91 15.70 14.92
CA ILE A 267 -0.57 14.44 14.23
C ILE A 267 -0.91 14.51 12.75
N ARG A 268 -2.10 15.02 12.39
CA ARG A 268 -2.54 15.17 10.99
C ARG A 268 -1.69 16.19 10.23
N ALA A 269 -1.38 17.34 10.84
CA ALA A 269 -0.52 18.37 10.24
C ALA A 269 0.87 17.81 9.91
N PHE A 270 1.47 17.09 10.83
CA PHE A 270 2.78 16.49 10.64
C PHE A 270 2.76 15.40 9.55
N TYR A 271 1.72 14.57 9.53
CA TYR A 271 1.53 13.59 8.45
C TYR A 271 1.43 14.27 7.07
N TYR A 272 0.63 15.33 6.96
CA TYR A 272 0.49 16.07 5.69
C TYR A 272 1.81 16.75 5.27
N ALA A 273 2.56 17.27 6.23
CA ALA A 273 3.89 17.84 5.98
C ALA A 273 4.88 16.78 5.47
N MET A 274 4.82 15.55 6.00
CA MET A 274 5.61 14.43 5.50
C MET A 274 5.20 14.02 4.07
N CYS A 275 3.90 14.15 3.72
CA CYS A 275 3.44 13.95 2.34
C CYS A 275 4.01 15.03 1.39
N ALA A 276 4.15 16.26 1.84
CA ALA A 276 4.76 17.34 1.03
C ALA A 276 6.26 17.06 0.76
N GLU A 277 6.98 16.50 1.74
CA GLU A 277 8.39 16.07 1.53
C GLU A 277 8.47 14.93 0.52
N ALA A 278 7.56 13.95 0.56
CA ALA A 278 7.49 12.87 -0.42
C ALA A 278 7.15 13.38 -1.84
N ASP A 279 6.27 14.36 -1.95
CA ASP A 279 5.95 15.02 -3.23
C ASP A 279 7.17 15.74 -3.83
N ALA A 280 7.98 16.39 -3.01
CA ALA A 280 9.22 17.02 -3.48
C ALA A 280 10.24 15.99 -4.00
N MET A 281 10.30 14.81 -3.40
CA MET A 281 11.12 13.69 -3.89
C MET A 281 10.65 13.20 -5.26
N LEU A 282 9.33 13.01 -5.45
CA LEU A 282 8.72 12.75 -6.75
C LEU A 282 9.13 13.82 -7.77
N GLY A 283 9.08 15.09 -7.34
CA GLY A 283 9.45 16.23 -8.16
C GLY A 283 10.90 16.21 -8.62
N GLN A 284 11.82 15.79 -7.77
CA GLN A 284 13.23 15.67 -8.15
C GLN A 284 13.43 14.61 -9.24
N VAL A 285 12.73 13.47 -9.16
CA VAL A 285 12.77 12.43 -10.20
C VAL A 285 12.19 12.95 -11.53
N ILE A 286 11.03 13.62 -11.50
CA ILE A 286 10.40 14.20 -12.70
C ILE A 286 11.31 15.28 -13.31
N SER A 287 11.93 16.12 -12.50
CA SER A 287 12.85 17.16 -12.96
C SER A 287 14.06 16.58 -13.68
N ALA A 288 14.67 15.52 -13.15
CA ALA A 288 15.79 14.83 -13.81
C ALA A 288 15.38 14.25 -15.18
N LEU A 289 14.19 13.64 -15.28
CA LEU A 289 13.66 13.14 -16.55
C LEU A 289 13.41 14.27 -17.56
N ARG A 290 12.95 15.42 -17.11
CA ARG A 290 12.70 16.60 -17.96
C ARG A 290 14.00 17.25 -18.44
N GLU A 291 14.95 17.47 -17.56
CA GLU A 291 16.24 18.08 -17.85
C GLU A 291 17.10 17.24 -18.82
N THR A 292 16.95 15.92 -18.75
CA THR A 292 17.62 14.99 -19.69
C THR A 292 16.85 14.78 -21.00
N GLY A 293 15.65 15.37 -21.16
CA GLY A 293 14.78 15.15 -22.32
C GLY A 293 14.09 13.78 -22.35
N LEU A 294 14.34 12.92 -21.36
CA LEU A 294 13.80 11.55 -21.30
C LEU A 294 12.31 11.51 -20.98
N LEU A 295 11.76 12.56 -20.35
CA LEU A 295 10.35 12.63 -19.94
C LEU A 295 9.39 12.40 -21.11
N ASN A 296 9.75 12.89 -22.32
CA ASN A 296 8.91 12.75 -23.51
C ASN A 296 8.70 11.30 -23.98
N ASN A 297 9.58 10.38 -23.56
CA ASN A 297 9.46 8.94 -23.85
C ASN A 297 9.42 8.11 -22.57
N THR A 298 8.88 8.66 -21.49
CA THR A 298 8.80 7.97 -20.19
C THR A 298 7.38 7.96 -19.65
N VAL A 299 6.90 6.76 -19.27
CA VAL A 299 5.68 6.62 -18.45
C VAL A 299 6.08 6.75 -17.00
N VAL A 300 5.48 7.73 -16.30
CA VAL A 300 5.68 7.96 -14.88
C VAL A 300 4.45 7.49 -14.12
N ILE A 301 4.65 6.64 -13.12
CA ILE A 301 3.62 6.09 -12.24
C ILE A 301 3.92 6.56 -10.81
N PHE A 302 2.96 7.21 -10.17
CA PHE A 302 3.01 7.52 -8.74
C PHE A 302 1.92 6.77 -8.00
N THR A 303 2.29 6.06 -6.94
CA THR A 303 1.37 5.31 -6.07
C THR A 303 1.92 5.17 -4.65
N ALA A 304 1.16 4.50 -3.77
CA ALA A 304 1.60 4.08 -2.45
C ALA A 304 1.17 2.64 -2.17
N ASP A 305 1.86 1.96 -1.27
CA ASP A 305 1.52 0.59 -0.89
C ASP A 305 0.25 0.50 -0.03
N HIS A 306 -0.02 1.50 0.80
CA HIS A 306 -1.24 1.70 1.59
C HIS A 306 -1.33 3.17 2.01
N GLY A 307 -2.45 3.54 2.63
CA GLY A 307 -2.62 4.86 3.22
C GLY A 307 -2.17 4.95 4.68
N GLU A 308 -2.59 6.02 5.35
CA GLU A 308 -2.41 6.31 6.77
C GLU A 308 -3.73 6.80 7.35
N LEU A 309 -4.14 6.24 8.49
CA LEU A 309 -5.39 6.61 9.16
C LEU A 309 -5.31 7.99 9.82
N ALA A 310 -4.13 8.41 10.23
CA ALA A 310 -3.90 9.74 10.80
C ALA A 310 -4.99 10.16 11.80
N MET A 311 -5.27 9.29 12.76
CA MET A 311 -6.30 9.40 13.83
C MET A 311 -7.75 9.17 13.38
N GLU A 312 -8.04 8.85 12.12
CA GLU A 312 -9.38 8.37 11.74
C GLU A 312 -9.71 7.10 12.51
N HIS A 313 -10.98 6.93 12.92
CA HIS A 313 -11.47 5.80 13.72
C HIS A 313 -10.66 5.53 15.01
N ARG A 314 -10.08 6.56 15.62
CA ARG A 314 -9.15 6.41 16.75
C ARG A 314 -7.97 5.50 16.44
N GLN A 315 -7.42 5.60 15.24
CA GLN A 315 -6.30 4.77 14.81
C GLN A 315 -5.27 5.62 14.07
N PHE A 316 -4.02 5.22 14.16
CA PHE A 316 -2.94 5.68 13.29
C PHE A 316 -2.32 4.47 12.59
N TYR A 317 -1.39 4.67 11.68
CA TYR A 317 -0.92 3.64 10.77
C TYR A 317 -2.01 3.17 9.79
N LYS A 318 -1.93 1.95 9.43
CA LYS A 318 -2.70 1.15 8.48
C LYS A 318 -3.29 -0.07 9.22
N MET A 319 -3.37 -1.24 8.56
CA MET A 319 -3.85 -2.50 9.13
C MET A 319 -5.36 -2.49 9.44
N SER A 320 -6.09 -1.77 8.61
CA SER A 320 -7.55 -1.61 8.67
C SER A 320 -8.10 -1.48 7.26
N MET A 321 -9.38 -1.79 7.05
CA MET A 321 -10.04 -1.71 5.75
C MET A 321 -10.69 -0.35 5.48
N PHE A 322 -10.59 0.60 6.40
CA PHE A 322 -11.09 1.96 6.20
C PHE A 322 -10.35 2.70 5.07
N GLU A 323 -11.04 3.67 4.46
CA GLU A 323 -10.51 4.45 3.33
C GLU A 323 -9.14 5.08 3.63
N GLY A 324 -8.92 5.58 4.85
CA GLY A 324 -7.63 6.16 5.25
C GLY A 324 -6.45 5.18 5.08
N SER A 325 -6.69 3.88 5.21
CA SER A 325 -5.67 2.83 5.14
C SER A 325 -5.64 2.10 3.80
N SER A 326 -6.80 1.78 3.22
CA SER A 326 -6.91 0.92 2.04
C SER A 326 -6.92 1.67 0.71
N HIS A 327 -7.31 2.95 0.70
CA HIS A 327 -7.38 3.78 -0.49
C HIS A 327 -6.03 4.48 -0.74
N VAL A 328 -5.44 4.25 -1.91
CA VAL A 328 -4.10 4.72 -2.27
C VAL A 328 -4.14 5.66 -3.47
N PRO A 329 -3.13 6.54 -3.65
CA PRO A 329 -2.98 7.29 -4.88
C PRO A 329 -2.64 6.35 -6.04
N LEU A 330 -3.13 6.68 -7.24
CA LEU A 330 -2.63 6.11 -8.48
C LEU A 330 -2.76 7.14 -9.59
N LEU A 331 -1.61 7.65 -10.03
CA LEU A 331 -1.49 8.62 -11.11
C LEU A 331 -0.52 8.09 -12.15
N ILE A 332 -0.90 8.15 -13.41
CA ILE A 332 -0.08 7.64 -14.52
C ILE A 332 -0.07 8.68 -15.64
N MET A 333 1.11 9.13 -16.03
CA MET A 333 1.30 10.00 -17.18
C MET A 333 2.36 9.42 -18.13
N GLY A 334 2.30 9.76 -19.41
CA GLY A 334 3.33 9.36 -20.37
C GLY A 334 2.91 9.55 -21.82
N PRO A 335 3.81 9.24 -22.76
CA PRO A 335 3.54 9.39 -24.18
C PRO A 335 2.37 8.51 -24.63
N GLY A 336 1.48 9.09 -25.42
CA GLY A 336 0.29 8.38 -25.93
C GLY A 336 -0.82 8.13 -24.91
N LEU A 337 -0.64 8.50 -23.65
CA LEU A 337 -1.65 8.39 -22.61
C LEU A 337 -2.52 9.65 -22.54
N ARG A 338 -3.71 9.53 -21.92
CA ARG A 338 -4.66 10.64 -21.76
C ARG A 338 -4.22 11.58 -20.65
N SER A 339 -4.30 12.88 -20.92
CA SER A 339 -4.00 13.94 -19.95
C SER A 339 -5.27 14.47 -19.27
N GLY A 340 -5.15 14.89 -18.00
CA GLY A 340 -6.23 15.49 -17.22
C GLY A 340 -7.45 14.57 -16.97
N LEU A 341 -7.28 13.27 -17.17
CA LEU A 341 -8.36 12.31 -17.02
C LEU A 341 -8.52 11.88 -15.56
N GLN A 342 -9.77 11.90 -15.08
CA GLN A 342 -10.15 11.28 -13.79
C GLN A 342 -10.96 10.00 -14.03
N VAL A 343 -10.45 8.88 -13.54
CA VAL A 343 -11.08 7.55 -13.66
C VAL A 343 -11.75 7.20 -12.33
N LYS A 344 -13.09 7.02 -12.37
CA LYS A 344 -13.91 6.69 -11.18
C LYS A 344 -14.07 5.18 -10.94
N GLN A 345 -13.69 4.35 -11.91
CA GLN A 345 -13.79 2.90 -11.74
C GLN A 345 -12.86 2.44 -10.60
N LEU A 346 -13.28 1.34 -9.95
CA LEU A 346 -12.48 0.65 -8.96
C LEU A 346 -11.27 0.00 -9.64
N VAL A 347 -10.10 0.18 -9.08
CA VAL A 347 -8.85 -0.44 -9.53
C VAL A 347 -8.01 -0.86 -8.33
N SER A 348 -7.17 -1.86 -8.51
CA SER A 348 -6.31 -2.42 -7.46
C SER A 348 -4.84 -2.34 -7.83
N LEU A 349 -3.96 -2.31 -6.84
CA LEU A 349 -2.51 -2.31 -7.10
C LEU A 349 -2.03 -3.58 -7.83
N VAL A 350 -2.75 -4.69 -7.76
CA VAL A 350 -2.43 -5.89 -8.56
C VAL A 350 -2.55 -5.65 -10.06
N ASP A 351 -3.30 -4.62 -10.47
CA ASP A 351 -3.48 -4.22 -11.87
C ASP A 351 -2.22 -3.58 -12.48
N LEU A 352 -1.31 -3.12 -11.62
CA LEU A 352 -0.05 -2.50 -12.09
C LEU A 352 0.85 -3.50 -12.80
N TYR A 353 0.89 -4.75 -12.37
CA TYR A 353 1.70 -5.78 -13.03
C TYR A 353 1.33 -5.94 -14.52
N PRO A 354 0.08 -6.30 -14.88
CA PRO A 354 -0.29 -6.40 -16.29
C PRO A 354 -0.25 -5.04 -17.01
N THR A 355 -0.49 -3.92 -16.32
CA THR A 355 -0.44 -2.59 -16.94
C THR A 355 0.96 -2.22 -17.40
N VAL A 356 1.96 -2.44 -16.55
CA VAL A 356 3.37 -2.17 -16.87
C VAL A 356 3.83 -3.03 -18.06
N LEU A 357 3.45 -4.31 -18.07
CA LEU A 357 3.81 -5.20 -19.18
C LEU A 357 3.12 -4.81 -20.48
N ASP A 358 1.83 -4.44 -20.43
CA ASP A 358 1.11 -3.95 -21.63
C ASP A 358 1.72 -2.65 -22.19
N ILE A 359 2.13 -1.72 -21.32
CA ILE A 359 2.85 -0.49 -21.72
C ILE A 359 4.16 -0.85 -22.44
N ALA A 360 4.83 -1.90 -21.98
CA ALA A 360 6.08 -2.39 -22.57
C ALA A 360 5.86 -3.27 -23.83
N GLY A 361 4.60 -3.62 -24.18
CA GLY A 361 4.28 -4.55 -25.25
C GLY A 361 4.68 -6.00 -24.94
N ILE A 362 4.64 -6.40 -23.67
CA ILE A 362 5.05 -7.72 -23.19
C ILE A 362 3.81 -8.48 -22.72
N THR A 363 3.61 -9.69 -23.22
CA THR A 363 2.53 -10.57 -22.77
C THR A 363 2.86 -11.16 -21.39
N PRO A 364 1.98 -11.01 -20.39
CA PRO A 364 2.15 -11.63 -19.09
C PRO A 364 2.23 -13.16 -19.18
N VAL A 365 3.00 -13.79 -18.28
CA VAL A 365 3.10 -15.23 -18.17
C VAL A 365 2.25 -15.73 -16.99
N GLY A 366 1.45 -16.77 -17.21
CA GLY A 366 0.58 -17.36 -16.18
C GLY A 366 -0.73 -16.62 -15.96
N THR A 367 -1.48 -17.06 -14.94
CA THR A 367 -2.76 -16.46 -14.55
C THR A 367 -2.50 -15.32 -13.56
N LEU A 368 -3.00 -14.13 -13.88
CA LEU A 368 -2.92 -12.96 -13.00
C LEU A 368 -4.24 -12.72 -12.28
N SER A 369 -4.18 -12.12 -11.10
CA SER A 369 -5.34 -11.58 -10.39
C SER A 369 -5.70 -10.17 -10.88
N GLY A 370 -4.70 -9.41 -11.35
CA GLY A 370 -4.86 -8.06 -11.86
C GLY A 370 -5.25 -8.00 -13.33
N HIS A 371 -5.76 -6.84 -13.74
CA HIS A 371 -6.19 -6.52 -15.10
C HIS A 371 -5.52 -5.25 -15.58
N SER A 372 -5.05 -5.23 -16.83
CA SER A 372 -4.37 -4.05 -17.37
C SER A 372 -5.26 -2.81 -17.38
N LEU A 373 -4.69 -1.70 -16.95
CA LEU A 373 -5.30 -0.37 -16.99
C LEU A 373 -5.02 0.37 -18.29
N LEU A 374 -4.13 -0.13 -19.15
CA LEU A 374 -3.72 0.54 -20.39
C LEU A 374 -4.90 0.96 -21.26
N PRO A 375 -5.96 0.13 -21.46
CA PRO A 375 -7.13 0.56 -22.19
C PRO A 375 -7.87 1.77 -21.59
N ARG A 376 -7.71 2.07 -20.28
CA ARG A 376 -8.28 3.27 -19.63
C ARG A 376 -7.40 4.50 -19.82
N LEU A 377 -6.12 4.27 -20.03
CA LEU A 377 -5.11 5.31 -20.19
C LEU A 377 -5.04 5.84 -21.63
N THR A 378 -5.53 5.10 -22.63
CA THR A 378 -5.45 5.46 -24.04
C THR A 378 -6.81 5.90 -24.61
N LYS A 379 -6.81 6.49 -25.83
CA LYS A 379 -8.05 6.82 -26.56
C LYS A 379 -8.67 5.61 -27.26
N ALA A 380 -8.02 4.45 -27.23
CA ALA A 380 -8.54 3.24 -27.83
C ALA A 380 -9.91 2.91 -27.24
N SER A 381 -10.88 2.72 -28.13
CA SER A 381 -12.31 2.72 -27.84
C SER A 381 -12.78 1.67 -26.87
N ALA A 382 -13.88 2.01 -26.24
CA ALA A 382 -14.87 1.14 -25.62
C ALA A 382 -14.31 0.03 -24.73
N PHE A 383 -14.15 0.40 -23.46
CA PHE A 383 -14.10 -0.58 -22.38
C PHE A 383 -15.31 -1.52 -22.47
N SER A 384 -15.07 -2.76 -22.85
CA SER A 384 -15.98 -3.83 -22.50
C SER A 384 -15.99 -3.95 -20.98
N LYS A 385 -17.15 -3.77 -20.34
CA LYS A 385 -17.35 -4.04 -18.90
C LYS A 385 -16.91 -5.45 -18.47
N LYS A 386 -16.69 -6.34 -19.44
CA LYS A 386 -16.26 -7.73 -19.26
C LYS A 386 -14.76 -7.89 -18.98
N GLN A 387 -13.92 -6.88 -19.20
CA GLN A 387 -12.46 -7.03 -19.09
C GLN A 387 -11.86 -6.61 -17.75
N HIS A 388 -12.56 -5.82 -16.93
CA HIS A 388 -12.10 -5.41 -15.61
C HIS A 388 -13.26 -5.48 -14.63
N PRO A 389 -13.11 -6.15 -13.48
CA PRO A 389 -14.17 -6.26 -12.50
C PRO A 389 -14.58 -4.87 -11.97
N ASP A 390 -15.84 -4.75 -11.55
CA ASP A 390 -16.37 -3.57 -10.87
C ASP A 390 -16.27 -3.69 -9.33
N TRP A 391 -15.30 -4.45 -8.87
CA TRP A 391 -14.96 -4.66 -7.47
C TRP A 391 -13.44 -4.70 -7.26
N VAL A 392 -13.03 -4.48 -6.02
CA VAL A 392 -11.65 -4.67 -5.55
C VAL A 392 -11.65 -5.44 -4.24
N LEU A 393 -10.60 -6.25 -4.06
CA LEU A 393 -10.34 -7.05 -2.86
C LEU A 393 -9.16 -6.48 -2.09
N SER A 394 -9.28 -6.42 -0.75
CA SER A 394 -8.16 -6.20 0.16
C SER A 394 -8.21 -7.22 1.30
N GLU A 395 -7.05 -7.74 1.68
CA GLU A 395 -6.92 -8.81 2.68
C GLU A 395 -5.87 -8.43 3.73
N TYR A 396 -6.12 -8.75 4.99
CA TYR A 396 -5.13 -8.51 6.04
C TYR A 396 -5.08 -9.65 7.07
N HIS A 397 -3.86 -10.10 7.39
CA HIS A 397 -3.64 -11.29 8.21
C HIS A 397 -2.56 -11.10 9.30
N GLY A 398 -2.10 -9.87 9.52
CA GLY A 398 -0.95 -9.55 10.39
C GLY A 398 -1.30 -9.17 11.82
N CYS A 399 -0.42 -8.38 12.43
CA CYS A 399 -0.58 -7.84 13.79
C CYS A 399 -1.63 -6.72 13.87
N ASN A 400 -1.97 -6.28 15.08
CA ASN A 400 -3.00 -5.27 15.38
C ASN A 400 -4.43 -5.62 14.92
N VAL A 401 -4.65 -6.85 14.48
CA VAL A 401 -5.97 -7.45 14.29
C VAL A 401 -5.96 -8.86 14.89
N ASN A 402 -7.07 -9.27 15.48
CA ASN A 402 -7.20 -10.60 16.08
C ASN A 402 -7.80 -11.65 15.12
N ALA A 403 -8.20 -11.22 13.94
CA ALA A 403 -8.81 -12.09 12.93
C ALA A 403 -8.35 -11.69 11.52
N SER A 404 -8.25 -12.65 10.60
CA SER A 404 -8.09 -12.37 9.18
C SER A 404 -9.24 -11.50 8.70
N THR A 405 -8.94 -10.43 7.99
CA THR A 405 -9.92 -9.42 7.56
C THR A 405 -9.91 -9.32 6.05
N TYR A 406 -11.11 -9.27 5.46
CA TYR A 406 -11.31 -9.23 4.01
C TYR A 406 -12.26 -8.11 3.66
N MET A 407 -11.87 -7.23 2.76
CA MET A 407 -12.69 -6.14 2.26
C MET A 407 -13.01 -6.35 0.79
N LEU A 408 -14.28 -6.31 0.47
CA LEU A 408 -14.77 -6.22 -0.90
C LEU A 408 -15.44 -4.85 -1.09
N ARG A 409 -14.89 -4.02 -1.98
CA ARG A 409 -15.52 -2.81 -2.46
C ARG A 409 -16.18 -3.09 -3.80
N SER A 410 -17.49 -2.84 -3.92
CA SER A 410 -18.24 -2.95 -5.19
C SER A 410 -19.24 -1.82 -5.31
N GLY A 411 -19.15 -1.06 -6.39
CA GLY A 411 -19.96 0.14 -6.59
C GLY A 411 -19.83 1.13 -5.42
N ARG A 412 -20.94 1.43 -4.75
CA ARG A 412 -20.98 2.31 -3.57
C ARG A 412 -20.70 1.61 -2.24
N TRP A 413 -20.71 0.28 -2.23
CA TRP A 413 -20.66 -0.52 -1.02
C TRP A 413 -19.25 -0.97 -0.69
N LYS A 414 -18.89 -0.90 0.59
CA LYS A 414 -17.73 -1.55 1.16
C LYS A 414 -18.18 -2.58 2.18
N TYR A 415 -17.92 -3.85 1.89
CA TYR A 415 -18.22 -4.99 2.75
C TYR A 415 -16.94 -5.52 3.39
N ILE A 416 -16.97 -5.78 4.69
CA ILE A 416 -15.84 -6.30 5.45
C ILE A 416 -16.27 -7.57 6.18
N ALA A 417 -15.61 -8.68 5.86
CA ALA A 417 -15.77 -9.97 6.52
C ALA A 417 -14.55 -10.30 7.37
N TYR A 418 -14.75 -11.13 8.38
CA TYR A 418 -13.72 -11.51 9.36
C TYR A 418 -13.67 -13.01 9.54
N ALA A 419 -12.45 -13.56 9.74
CA ALA A 419 -12.18 -14.95 10.08
C ALA A 419 -12.96 -15.96 9.20
N ASP A 420 -13.92 -16.66 9.81
CA ASP A 420 -14.79 -17.65 9.18
C ASP A 420 -16.10 -17.07 8.59
N GLY A 421 -16.32 -15.78 8.83
CA GLY A 421 -17.55 -15.06 8.45
C GLY A 421 -18.73 -15.27 9.40
N LEU A 422 -18.53 -15.93 10.54
CA LEU A 422 -19.55 -16.27 11.54
C LEU A 422 -19.20 -15.75 12.94
N SER A 423 -17.96 -15.93 13.36
CA SER A 423 -17.50 -15.62 14.73
C SER A 423 -17.40 -14.11 15.02
N VAL A 424 -17.20 -13.30 13.99
CA VAL A 424 -17.15 -11.84 14.09
C VAL A 424 -18.17 -11.26 13.11
N PRO A 425 -19.11 -10.39 13.57
CA PRO A 425 -20.12 -9.83 12.68
C PRO A 425 -19.46 -9.01 11.54
N PRO A 426 -20.02 -9.03 10.33
CA PRO A 426 -19.47 -8.24 9.23
C PRO A 426 -19.83 -6.76 9.34
N GLN A 427 -19.08 -5.91 8.64
CA GLN A 427 -19.41 -4.51 8.44
C GLN A 427 -19.81 -4.24 6.99
N LEU A 428 -20.71 -3.27 6.80
CA LEU A 428 -21.12 -2.77 5.48
C LEU A 428 -21.25 -1.24 5.55
N PHE A 429 -20.58 -0.56 4.65
CA PHE A 429 -20.63 0.90 4.54
C PHE A 429 -21.12 1.33 3.16
N ASP A 430 -21.92 2.39 3.12
CA ASP A 430 -22.35 3.08 1.91
C ASP A 430 -21.49 4.33 1.70
N LEU A 431 -20.43 4.22 0.93
CA LEU A 431 -19.44 5.30 0.78
C LEU A 431 -19.95 6.52 -0.01
N THR A 432 -21.16 6.48 -0.57
CA THR A 432 -21.78 7.68 -1.16
C THR A 432 -22.46 8.54 -0.11
N LEU A 433 -22.98 7.93 0.96
CA LEU A 433 -23.69 8.60 2.04
C LEU A 433 -22.83 8.78 3.30
N ASP A 434 -21.90 7.87 3.52
CA ASP A 434 -21.04 7.79 4.71
C ASP A 434 -19.56 7.63 4.28
N LYS A 435 -18.96 8.74 3.83
CA LYS A 435 -17.56 8.77 3.40
C LYS A 435 -16.57 8.57 4.54
N GLU A 436 -17.03 8.77 5.78
CA GLU A 436 -16.22 8.62 6.99
C GLU A 436 -16.38 7.22 7.62
N GLU A 437 -17.20 6.33 7.03
CA GLU A 437 -17.40 4.94 7.45
C GLU A 437 -17.80 4.79 8.94
N LEU A 438 -18.66 5.68 9.41
CA LEU A 438 -19.10 5.71 10.81
C LEU A 438 -20.34 4.83 11.07
N HIS A 439 -21.09 4.47 10.03
CA HIS A 439 -22.37 3.80 10.17
C HIS A 439 -22.33 2.41 9.53
N ASN A 440 -22.12 1.38 10.35
CA ASN A 440 -22.26 -0.01 9.88
C ASN A 440 -23.74 -0.31 9.59
N VAL A 441 -24.08 -0.41 8.31
CA VAL A 441 -25.43 -0.68 7.84
C VAL A 441 -25.69 -2.15 7.50
N ALA A 442 -24.77 -3.07 7.82
CA ALA A 442 -24.91 -4.51 7.58
C ALA A 442 -26.21 -5.12 8.19
N PRO A 443 -26.67 -4.72 9.39
CA PRO A 443 -27.95 -5.20 9.92
C PRO A 443 -29.17 -4.73 9.14
N LYS A 444 -29.10 -3.54 8.53
CA LYS A 444 -30.21 -2.91 7.79
C LYS A 444 -30.32 -3.44 6.34
N PHE A 445 -29.20 -3.67 5.67
CA PHE A 445 -29.16 -4.06 4.25
C PHE A 445 -28.71 -5.53 4.11
N GLN A 446 -29.51 -6.45 4.63
CA GLN A 446 -29.16 -7.88 4.70
C GLN A 446 -28.99 -8.52 3.32
N ASP A 447 -29.84 -8.15 2.35
CA ASP A 447 -29.73 -8.67 0.97
C ASP A 447 -28.45 -8.21 0.28
N VAL A 448 -28.08 -6.94 0.43
CA VAL A 448 -26.80 -6.40 -0.09
C VAL A 448 -25.62 -7.11 0.56
N ARG A 449 -25.66 -7.27 1.89
CA ARG A 449 -24.65 -8.00 2.64
C ARG A 449 -24.48 -9.43 2.13
N ALA A 450 -25.59 -10.16 1.99
CA ALA A 450 -25.58 -11.55 1.51
C ALA A 450 -25.05 -11.66 0.08
N HIS A 451 -25.43 -10.72 -0.80
CA HIS A 451 -24.90 -10.66 -2.16
C HIS A 451 -23.41 -10.43 -2.19
N LEU A 452 -22.89 -9.47 -1.41
CA LEU A 452 -21.46 -9.14 -1.36
C LEU A 452 -20.65 -10.26 -0.68
N ASP A 453 -21.18 -10.91 0.34
CA ASP A 453 -20.53 -12.09 0.95
C ASP A 453 -20.41 -13.24 -0.06
N LYS A 454 -21.49 -13.52 -0.81
CA LYS A 454 -21.46 -14.53 -1.88
C LYS A 454 -20.41 -14.18 -2.96
N LEU A 455 -20.34 -12.91 -3.36
CA LEU A 455 -19.33 -12.45 -4.32
C LEU A 455 -17.92 -12.59 -3.74
N LEU A 456 -17.69 -12.16 -2.50
CA LEU A 456 -16.39 -12.32 -1.82
C LEU A 456 -15.96 -13.78 -1.77
N ARG A 457 -16.86 -14.70 -1.39
CA ARG A 457 -16.59 -16.15 -1.35
C ARG A 457 -16.31 -16.76 -2.73
N SER A 458 -16.80 -16.17 -3.80
CA SER A 458 -16.47 -16.62 -5.17
C SER A 458 -15.07 -16.16 -5.62
N ILE A 459 -14.48 -15.16 -4.96
CA ILE A 459 -13.15 -14.63 -5.24
C ILE A 459 -12.12 -15.30 -4.34
N VAL A 460 -12.43 -15.44 -3.06
CA VAL A 460 -11.57 -16.02 -2.03
C VAL A 460 -12.37 -16.86 -1.04
N ASP A 461 -11.99 -18.11 -0.88
CA ASP A 461 -12.50 -18.97 0.21
C ASP A 461 -11.87 -18.48 1.53
N TYR A 462 -12.38 -17.37 2.04
CA TYR A 462 -11.77 -16.67 3.16
C TYR A 462 -11.78 -17.47 4.48
N PRO A 463 -12.76 -18.36 4.80
CA PRO A 463 -12.65 -19.25 5.93
C PRO A 463 -11.45 -20.22 5.82
N LYS A 464 -11.24 -20.79 4.63
CA LYS A 464 -10.09 -21.67 4.36
C LYS A 464 -8.76 -20.90 4.45
N VAL A 465 -8.70 -19.68 3.91
CA VAL A 465 -7.51 -18.81 4.01
C VAL A 465 -7.23 -18.47 5.46
N SER A 466 -8.25 -18.10 6.26
CA SER A 466 -8.10 -17.82 7.69
C SER A 466 -7.50 -19.03 8.44
N THR A 467 -7.99 -20.23 8.16
CA THR A 467 -7.42 -21.47 8.70
C THR A 467 -5.97 -21.67 8.29
N ALA A 468 -5.64 -21.45 7.02
CA ALA A 468 -4.26 -21.59 6.51
C ALA A 468 -3.30 -20.61 7.19
N VAL A 469 -3.72 -19.37 7.39
CA VAL A 469 -2.94 -18.35 8.13
C VAL A 469 -2.68 -18.77 9.57
N HIS A 470 -3.71 -19.27 10.25
CA HIS A 470 -3.59 -19.73 11.63
C HIS A 470 -2.60 -20.93 11.76
N LEU A 471 -2.69 -21.91 10.86
CA LEU A 471 -1.75 -23.03 10.81
C LEU A 471 -0.32 -22.56 10.51
N TYR A 472 -0.15 -21.64 9.55
CA TYR A 472 1.15 -21.04 9.27
C TYR A 472 1.73 -20.36 10.51
N ASN A 473 0.94 -19.56 11.22
CA ASN A 473 1.37 -18.84 12.41
C ASN A 473 1.87 -19.79 13.51
N LYS A 474 1.11 -20.85 13.81
CA LYS A 474 1.51 -21.89 14.79
C LYS A 474 2.81 -22.58 14.37
N LYS A 475 2.91 -22.99 13.10
CA LYS A 475 4.10 -23.65 12.55
C LYS A 475 5.33 -22.75 12.62
N ALA A 476 5.21 -21.49 12.22
CA ALA A 476 6.30 -20.54 12.20
C ALA A 476 6.78 -20.19 13.62
N PHE A 477 5.86 -19.98 14.55
CA PHE A 477 6.20 -19.76 15.96
C PHE A 477 6.90 -20.96 16.58
N THR A 478 6.38 -22.18 16.37
CA THR A 478 6.97 -23.44 16.87
C THR A 478 8.39 -23.63 16.32
N ALA A 479 8.59 -23.42 15.02
CA ALA A 479 9.90 -23.52 14.41
C ALA A 479 10.89 -22.50 15.03
N TRP A 480 10.46 -21.26 15.21
CA TRP A 480 11.26 -20.23 15.86
C TRP A 480 11.57 -20.57 17.34
N ARG A 481 10.56 -20.99 18.13
CA ARG A 481 10.75 -21.42 19.53
C ARG A 481 11.78 -22.53 19.63
N ASN A 482 11.67 -23.56 18.77
CA ASN A 482 12.60 -24.70 18.74
C ASN A 482 14.01 -24.29 18.32
N SER A 483 14.17 -23.35 17.39
CA SER A 483 15.48 -22.87 16.94
C SER A 483 16.27 -22.15 18.02
N LEU A 484 15.62 -21.61 19.03
CA LEU A 484 16.24 -20.92 20.15
C LEU A 484 16.66 -21.87 21.28
N GLY A 485 16.03 -23.04 21.40
CA GLY A 485 16.31 -24.01 22.45
C GLY A 485 16.32 -23.37 23.83
N ARG A 486 17.42 -23.50 24.56
CA ARG A 486 17.59 -22.97 25.94
C ARG A 486 17.51 -21.44 26.01
N ASN A 487 17.75 -20.74 24.91
CA ASN A 487 17.73 -19.27 24.88
C ASN A 487 16.31 -18.70 24.72
N TYR A 488 15.29 -19.53 24.45
CA TYR A 488 13.92 -19.08 24.18
C TYR A 488 13.37 -18.18 25.26
N SER A 489 13.41 -18.60 26.53
CA SER A 489 12.85 -17.83 27.64
C SER A 489 13.51 -16.46 27.80
N GLN A 490 14.81 -16.36 27.57
CA GLN A 490 15.53 -15.10 27.61
C GLN A 490 15.14 -14.19 26.41
N VAL A 491 15.05 -14.77 25.21
CA VAL A 491 14.74 -14.00 23.99
C VAL A 491 13.31 -13.46 24.04
N ILE A 492 12.33 -14.29 24.36
CA ILE A 492 10.93 -13.86 24.42
C ILE A 492 10.68 -12.80 25.49
N ALA A 493 11.35 -12.93 26.65
CA ALA A 493 11.27 -11.97 27.76
C ALA A 493 11.92 -10.61 27.44
N ASN A 494 12.70 -10.50 26.38
CA ASN A 494 13.37 -9.26 25.96
C ASN A 494 12.85 -8.70 24.62
N LEU A 495 11.75 -9.23 24.09
CA LEU A 495 11.09 -8.65 22.92
C LEU A 495 10.45 -7.29 23.26
N ARG A 496 9.96 -6.57 22.25
CA ARG A 496 9.42 -5.20 22.37
C ARG A 496 8.38 -5.03 23.50
N TRP A 497 7.60 -6.06 23.79
CA TRP A 497 6.59 -6.08 24.87
C TRP A 497 7.10 -6.67 26.20
N HIS A 498 8.38 -6.66 26.43
CA HIS A 498 9.00 -7.26 27.61
C HIS A 498 8.39 -6.85 28.95
N VAL A 499 7.84 -5.64 29.05
CA VAL A 499 7.19 -5.15 30.29
C VAL A 499 5.95 -6.00 30.61
N ASP A 500 5.10 -6.27 29.62
CA ASP A 500 3.88 -7.06 29.81
C ASP A 500 4.20 -8.55 29.98
N TRP A 501 5.21 -9.05 29.28
CA TRP A 501 5.68 -10.42 29.43
C TRP A 501 6.18 -10.70 30.85
N LYS A 502 6.98 -9.79 31.42
CA LYS A 502 7.56 -9.94 32.74
C LYS A 502 6.58 -9.80 33.91
N LYS A 503 5.37 -9.31 33.67
CA LYS A 503 4.32 -9.27 34.70
C LYS A 503 3.91 -10.67 35.18
N ASP A 504 3.74 -11.61 34.25
CA ASP A 504 3.42 -13.01 34.57
C ASP A 504 3.92 -13.95 33.45
N PRO A 505 5.22 -14.29 33.42
CA PRO A 505 5.79 -15.16 32.41
C PRO A 505 5.16 -16.55 32.34
N LEU A 506 4.77 -17.11 33.52
CA LEU A 506 4.21 -18.46 33.59
C LEU A 506 2.79 -18.52 32.99
N ALA A 507 1.93 -17.53 33.27
CA ALA A 507 0.62 -17.45 32.66
C ALA A 507 0.72 -17.21 31.15
N ASN A 508 1.69 -16.41 30.73
CA ASN A 508 1.95 -16.13 29.32
C ASN A 508 2.40 -17.39 28.57
N GLU A 509 3.32 -18.18 29.10
CA GLU A 509 3.74 -19.46 28.52
C GLU A 509 2.58 -20.46 28.47
N LYS A 510 1.81 -20.59 29.55
CA LYS A 510 0.63 -21.46 29.60
C LYS A 510 -0.40 -21.11 28.52
N ALA A 511 -0.60 -19.82 28.26
CA ALA A 511 -1.53 -19.38 27.22
C ALA A 511 -0.97 -19.65 25.81
N ILE A 512 0.34 -19.53 25.59
CA ILE A 512 0.98 -19.94 24.34
C ILE A 512 0.82 -21.44 24.12
N ASP A 513 1.10 -22.26 25.14
CA ASP A 513 0.97 -23.72 25.03
C ASP A 513 -0.50 -24.12 24.78
N LYS A 514 -1.47 -23.45 25.42
CA LYS A 514 -2.89 -23.63 25.15
C LYS A 514 -3.23 -23.29 23.68
N TRP A 515 -2.72 -22.17 23.18
CA TRP A 515 -2.93 -21.76 21.80
C TRP A 515 -2.30 -22.73 20.80
N LEU A 516 -1.08 -23.20 21.06
CA LEU A 516 -0.40 -24.16 20.18
C LEU A 516 -1.15 -25.49 20.12
N ASN A 517 -1.65 -25.99 21.27
CA ASN A 517 -2.32 -27.30 21.40
C ASN A 517 -3.84 -27.22 21.18
N GLY A 518 -4.42 -26.05 21.15
CA GLY A 518 -5.85 -25.86 20.92
C GLY A 518 -6.26 -26.24 19.51
N SER A 519 -7.45 -26.85 19.36
CA SER A 519 -8.12 -27.00 18.05
C SER A 519 -8.44 -25.62 17.46
N LEU A 520 -8.45 -25.55 16.14
CA LEU A 520 -8.86 -24.39 15.35
C LEU A 520 -10.31 -24.01 15.62
#